data_1a31cb474e8d333d654a291946b8363d
#
_entry.id   1a31cb474e8d333d654a291946b8363d
#
_cell.length_a   1.000
_cell.length_b   1.000
_cell.length_c   1.000
_cell.angle_alpha   90.00
_cell.angle_beta   90.00
_cell.angle_gamma   90.00
#
_symmetry.space_group_name_H-M   'P 1'
#
loop_
_entity.id
_entity.type
_entity.pdbx_description
1 polymer ?
#
loop_
_entity_poly.entity_id
_entity_poly.type
_entity_poly.pdbx_seq_one_letter_code
_entity_poly.pdbx_strand_id
1 'polypeptide(L)'
;MGLILNDLKNACELEHVCDYVNNRTTSSMNYISTENMLPNKGGISESTIIPPGTTTEYKIGDILISNIRPYFQKIWCADRCGGCSADVLCIRAKENTDSKYLYYLLSQQAFFDYVMSGAKGCKMPRGDKKQIMQWPVNIPAIDVQKKVVAILSSLDNKIRLNRRINDNLEEQAKALFKSWFVDFDRNEWVHCELGDITLITAGGDRPSKYTNKKTIECHVPIYSNGIDNEGLYGYTNVAKIHEESITISARGTIGYVCLR
;
A
#
# COMPACT_ATOMS: atom_id res chain seq x y z
N MET A 1 7.92 -5.42 27.23
CA MET A 1 8.26 -4.06 27.67
C MET A 1 9.68 -3.91 28.20
N GLY A 2 10.47 -4.97 28.35
CA GLY A 2 11.84 -4.96 28.88
C GLY A 2 12.97 -4.87 27.85
N LEU A 3 12.71 -5.02 26.55
CA LEU A 3 13.72 -4.99 25.48
C LEU A 3 14.02 -3.59 24.91
N ILE A 4 13.19 -2.59 25.23
CA ILE A 4 13.28 -1.24 24.63
C ILE A 4 14.22 -0.31 25.42
N LEU A 5 14.51 -0.58 26.67
CA LEU A 5 15.29 0.34 27.53
C LEU A 5 16.80 0.13 27.50
N ASN A 6 17.31 -1.02 27.04
CA ASN A 6 18.75 -1.25 26.92
C ASN A 6 19.36 -0.76 25.59
N ASP A 7 18.54 -0.52 24.56
CA ASP A 7 19.01 -0.10 23.24
C ASP A 7 19.26 1.41 23.12
N LEU A 8 18.76 2.21 24.06
CA LEU A 8 18.92 3.68 24.04
C LEU A 8 20.32 4.19 24.42
N LYS A 9 21.19 3.34 25.01
CA LYS A 9 22.51 3.77 25.45
C LYS A 9 23.50 4.09 24.31
N ASN A 10 23.22 3.63 23.08
CA ASN A 10 24.05 3.86 21.90
C ASN A 10 23.27 4.55 20.76
N ALA A 11 22.12 5.17 21.05
CA ALA A 11 21.36 5.87 20.06
C ALA A 11 22.09 7.16 19.62
N CYS A 12 22.21 7.37 18.32
CA CYS A 12 22.61 8.65 17.73
C CYS A 12 21.39 9.30 17.07
N GLU A 13 21.51 10.58 16.74
CA GLU A 13 20.48 11.27 15.97
C GLU A 13 20.56 10.88 14.49
N LEU A 14 19.42 10.91 13.78
CA LEU A 14 19.32 10.55 12.37
C LEU A 14 20.31 11.32 11.50
N GLU A 15 20.60 12.58 11.82
CA GLU A 15 21.57 13.42 11.10
C GLU A 15 23.01 12.88 11.12
N HIS A 16 23.35 11.97 12.02
CA HIS A 16 24.67 11.33 12.04
C HIS A 16 24.81 10.23 10.96
N VAL A 17 23.70 9.69 10.48
CA VAL A 17 23.69 8.53 9.57
C VAL A 17 23.15 8.84 8.18
N CYS A 18 22.54 10.01 8.01
CA CYS A 18 22.05 10.48 6.69
C CYS A 18 22.07 12.01 6.60
N ASP A 19 21.92 12.50 5.37
CA ASP A 19 21.83 13.92 5.05
C ASP A 19 20.48 14.25 4.42
N TYR A 20 19.98 15.45 4.71
CA TYR A 20 18.87 16.02 3.95
C TYR A 20 19.39 16.65 2.67
N VAL A 21 18.91 16.19 1.53
CA VAL A 21 19.35 16.65 0.19
C VAL A 21 18.57 17.87 -0.24
N ASN A 22 19.31 18.93 -0.61
CA ASN A 22 18.76 20.19 -1.10
C ASN A 22 19.28 20.59 -2.49
N ASN A 23 19.99 19.69 -3.17
CA ASN A 23 20.52 19.97 -4.49
C ASN A 23 19.38 20.30 -5.46
N ARG A 24 19.60 21.31 -6.32
CA ARG A 24 18.62 21.75 -7.29
C ARG A 24 18.97 21.24 -8.68
N THR A 25 17.97 20.80 -9.42
CA THR A 25 18.08 20.38 -10.80
C THR A 25 16.97 21.00 -11.65
N THR A 26 17.27 21.26 -12.91
CA THR A 26 16.27 21.64 -13.91
C THR A 26 15.71 20.40 -14.64
N SER A 27 16.26 19.21 -14.37
CA SER A 27 15.73 17.96 -14.92
C SER A 27 14.37 17.69 -14.36
N SER A 28 13.39 17.58 -15.25
CA SER A 28 12.02 17.22 -14.94
C SER A 28 11.71 15.73 -15.14
N MET A 29 12.72 14.96 -15.57
CA MET A 29 12.55 13.52 -15.74
C MET A 29 12.26 12.84 -14.41
N ASN A 30 11.34 11.86 -14.42
CA ASN A 30 10.96 11.07 -13.25
C ASN A 30 10.56 11.95 -12.05
N TYR A 31 9.82 13.02 -12.28
CA TYR A 31 9.39 13.91 -11.21
C TYR A 31 8.46 13.24 -10.22
N ILE A 32 8.76 13.38 -8.94
CA ILE A 32 7.96 12.82 -7.84
C ILE A 32 7.39 13.95 -6.98
N SER A 33 6.06 13.98 -6.88
CA SER A 33 5.31 14.81 -5.94
C SER A 33 4.70 13.96 -4.81
N THR A 34 4.10 14.61 -3.83
CA THR A 34 3.36 13.90 -2.78
C THR A 34 2.15 13.14 -3.33
N GLU A 35 1.63 13.50 -4.50
CA GLU A 35 0.50 12.84 -5.17
C GLU A 35 0.92 11.51 -5.81
N ASN A 36 2.14 11.48 -6.37
CA ASN A 36 2.68 10.26 -6.97
C ASN A 36 3.11 9.21 -5.93
N MET A 37 3.33 9.61 -4.69
CA MET A 37 3.68 8.70 -3.61
C MET A 37 2.41 8.01 -3.07
N LEU A 38 2.41 6.69 -3.07
CA LEU A 38 1.28 5.89 -2.60
C LEU A 38 1.29 5.76 -1.07
N PRO A 39 0.12 5.76 -0.41
CA PRO A 39 0.02 5.59 1.04
C PRO A 39 0.48 4.19 1.49
N ASN A 40 0.70 4.07 2.80
CA ASN A 40 1.07 2.80 3.44
C ASN A 40 2.28 2.11 2.80
N LYS A 41 3.32 2.91 2.49
CA LYS A 41 4.57 2.40 1.88
C LYS A 41 4.34 1.73 0.52
N GLY A 42 3.30 2.14 -0.19
CA GLY A 42 2.86 1.53 -1.45
C GLY A 42 3.80 1.79 -2.64
N GLY A 43 4.86 2.60 -2.45
CA GLY A 43 5.78 2.99 -3.51
C GLY A 43 5.31 4.27 -4.23
N ILE A 44 5.49 4.31 -5.54
CA ILE A 44 5.16 5.45 -6.39
C ILE A 44 4.28 5.03 -7.57
N SER A 45 3.46 5.95 -8.06
CA SER A 45 2.83 5.90 -9.39
C SER A 45 3.61 6.78 -10.36
N GLU A 46 3.47 6.53 -11.65
CA GLU A 46 4.08 7.38 -12.66
C GLU A 46 3.49 8.79 -12.63
N SER A 47 4.37 9.78 -12.82
CA SER A 47 3.96 11.18 -12.94
C SER A 47 3.85 11.57 -14.42
N THR A 48 2.73 12.13 -14.81
CA THR A 48 2.53 12.75 -16.12
C THR A 48 2.83 14.25 -16.10
N ILE A 49 3.03 14.85 -14.91
CA ILE A 49 3.22 16.27 -14.73
C ILE A 49 4.70 16.59 -14.62
N ILE A 50 5.18 17.46 -15.51
CA ILE A 50 6.52 18.04 -15.45
C ILE A 50 6.37 19.46 -14.90
N PRO A 51 6.84 19.76 -13.66
CA PRO A 51 6.73 21.12 -13.14
C PRO A 51 7.67 22.06 -13.87
N PRO A 52 7.27 23.31 -14.08
CA PRO A 52 8.18 24.33 -14.57
C PRO A 52 9.20 24.70 -13.48
N GLY A 53 10.47 24.92 -13.88
CA GLY A 53 11.50 25.44 -12.99
C GLY A 53 12.40 24.37 -12.35
N THR A 54 13.00 24.71 -11.21
CA THR A 54 13.95 23.84 -10.51
C THR A 54 13.26 22.99 -9.44
N THR A 55 13.68 21.73 -9.36
CA THR A 55 13.23 20.75 -8.38
C THR A 55 14.38 20.29 -7.49
N THR A 56 14.11 19.56 -6.43
CA THR A 56 15.16 18.91 -5.65
C THR A 56 15.62 17.64 -6.37
N GLU A 57 16.93 17.55 -6.65
CA GLU A 57 17.52 16.36 -7.29
C GLU A 57 17.55 15.17 -6.32
N TYR A 58 17.10 14.00 -6.77
CA TYR A 58 17.33 12.75 -6.06
C TYR A 58 18.08 11.75 -6.95
N LYS A 59 18.80 10.82 -6.31
CA LYS A 59 19.60 9.77 -6.95
C LYS A 59 19.15 8.39 -6.51
N ILE A 60 19.61 7.38 -7.22
CA ILE A 60 19.37 5.98 -6.82
C ILE A 60 19.86 5.77 -5.39
N GLY A 61 19.02 5.14 -4.56
CA GLY A 61 19.28 4.90 -3.15
C GLY A 61 18.84 6.02 -2.20
N ASP A 62 18.47 7.19 -2.72
CA ASP A 62 17.87 8.23 -1.86
C ASP A 62 16.49 7.80 -1.38
N ILE A 63 16.12 8.25 -0.19
CA ILE A 63 14.82 7.94 0.40
C ILE A 63 13.95 9.19 0.32
N LEU A 64 12.83 9.05 -0.39
CA LEU A 64 11.85 10.10 -0.55
C LEU A 64 10.69 9.87 0.42
N ILE A 65 10.33 10.91 1.17
CA ILE A 65 9.25 10.87 2.17
C ILE A 65 8.33 12.07 1.95
N SER A 66 7.03 11.85 1.84
CA SER A 66 6.07 12.94 1.82
C SER A 66 6.07 13.69 3.14
N ASN A 67 6.38 15.00 3.10
CA ASN A 67 6.33 15.86 4.27
C ASN A 67 4.91 16.37 4.60
N ILE A 68 3.94 16.14 3.68
CA ILE A 68 2.54 16.48 3.89
C ILE A 68 1.78 15.25 4.37
N ARG A 69 1.01 15.41 5.45
CA ARG A 69 0.19 14.35 6.04
C ARG A 69 1.01 13.08 6.30
N PRO A 70 2.04 13.14 7.17
CA PRO A 70 2.95 12.02 7.40
C PRO A 70 2.26 10.73 7.83
N TYR A 71 1.06 10.83 8.41
CA TYR A 71 0.24 9.67 8.80
C TYR A 71 -0.15 8.76 7.62
N PHE A 72 -0.05 9.21 6.37
CA PHE A 72 -0.21 8.34 5.20
C PHE A 72 1.01 7.44 4.95
N GLN A 73 2.12 7.63 5.64
CA GLN A 73 3.34 6.80 5.53
C GLN A 73 3.82 6.65 4.09
N LYS A 74 3.83 7.73 3.35
CA LYS A 74 4.29 7.76 1.97
C LYS A 74 5.81 7.86 1.94
N ILE A 75 6.48 6.76 1.64
CA ILE A 75 7.93 6.62 1.58
C ILE A 75 8.33 5.73 0.40
N TRP A 76 9.45 6.05 -0.24
CA TRP A 76 10.00 5.30 -1.35
C TRP A 76 11.53 5.39 -1.36
N CYS A 77 12.20 4.24 -1.59
CA CYS A 77 13.64 4.20 -1.86
C CYS A 77 13.84 4.28 -3.37
N ALA A 78 14.53 5.31 -3.83
CA ALA A 78 14.65 5.61 -5.24
C ALA A 78 15.43 4.53 -6.01
N ASP A 79 14.82 3.98 -7.04
CA ASP A 79 15.41 3.02 -7.98
C ASP A 79 15.95 3.70 -9.25
N ARG A 80 15.75 5.01 -9.39
CA ARG A 80 16.15 5.86 -10.52
C ARG A 80 16.52 7.26 -10.01
N CYS A 81 17.12 8.07 -10.91
CA CYS A 81 17.41 9.48 -10.64
C CYS A 81 16.28 10.35 -11.17
N GLY A 82 16.08 11.53 -10.57
CA GLY A 82 15.08 12.50 -11.01
C GLY A 82 14.97 13.71 -10.13
N GLY A 83 13.84 14.42 -10.25
CA GLY A 83 13.50 15.59 -9.42
C GLY A 83 12.31 15.31 -8.50
N CYS A 84 12.26 15.94 -7.33
CA CYS A 84 11.10 15.85 -6.46
C CYS A 84 10.61 17.21 -5.99
N SER A 85 9.35 17.25 -5.57
CA SER A 85 8.68 18.42 -5.02
C SER A 85 9.36 18.90 -3.73
N ALA A 86 9.24 20.18 -3.43
CA ALA A 86 9.66 20.76 -2.14
C ALA A 86 8.91 20.17 -0.93
N ASP A 87 7.75 19.57 -1.16
CA ASP A 87 6.95 18.87 -0.14
C ASP A 87 7.34 17.40 0.03
N VAL A 88 8.37 16.94 -0.69
CA VAL A 88 8.99 15.63 -0.54
C VAL A 88 10.36 15.83 0.10
N LEU A 89 10.59 15.17 1.22
CA LEU A 89 11.92 15.12 1.85
C LEU A 89 12.77 14.10 1.08
N CYS A 90 13.95 14.53 0.65
CA CYS A 90 14.96 13.67 0.06
C CYS A 90 16.07 13.43 1.08
N ILE A 91 16.26 12.19 1.51
CA ILE A 91 17.22 11.80 2.54
C ILE A 91 18.21 10.82 1.92
N ARG A 92 19.49 11.08 2.09
CA ARG A 92 20.61 10.28 1.56
C ARG A 92 21.41 9.65 2.68
N ALA A 93 21.63 8.34 2.61
CA ALA A 93 22.49 7.62 3.55
C ALA A 93 23.94 8.09 3.45
N LYS A 94 24.64 8.19 4.60
CA LYS A 94 26.09 8.41 4.70
C LYS A 94 26.87 7.11 4.50
N GLU A 95 28.19 7.21 4.37
CA GLU A 95 29.08 6.10 4.00
C GLU A 95 28.92 4.80 4.83
N ASN A 96 28.64 4.92 6.12
CA ASN A 96 28.49 3.77 7.01
C ASN A 96 27.03 3.28 7.16
N THR A 97 26.15 3.76 6.30
CA THR A 97 24.72 3.43 6.34
C THR A 97 24.27 2.87 4.99
N ASP A 98 23.75 1.66 5.00
CA ASP A 98 23.12 1.07 3.81
C ASP A 98 21.80 1.79 3.49
N SER A 99 21.61 2.24 2.25
CA SER A 99 20.42 2.99 1.83
C SER A 99 19.11 2.23 2.03
N LYS A 100 19.11 0.91 1.75
CA LYS A 100 17.92 0.09 1.97
C LYS A 100 17.67 -0.17 3.44
N TYR A 101 18.74 -0.32 4.24
CA TYR A 101 18.58 -0.39 5.69
C TYR A 101 17.95 0.88 6.25
N LEU A 102 18.44 2.05 5.82
CA LEU A 102 17.85 3.33 6.19
C LEU A 102 16.38 3.44 5.76
N TYR A 103 16.05 2.97 4.55
CA TYR A 103 14.66 2.90 4.09
C TYR A 103 13.79 2.07 5.04
N TYR A 104 14.23 0.86 5.44
CA TYR A 104 13.45 0.03 6.37
C TYR A 104 13.35 0.65 7.76
N LEU A 105 14.42 1.29 8.22
CA LEU A 105 14.44 2.02 9.48
C LEU A 105 13.41 3.15 9.48
N LEU A 106 13.38 4.00 8.45
CA LEU A 106 12.42 5.09 8.29
C LEU A 106 11.01 4.63 7.91
N SER A 107 10.83 3.38 7.52
CA SER A 107 9.52 2.81 7.24
C SER A 107 8.77 2.36 8.50
N GLN A 108 9.35 2.44 9.69
CA GLN A 108 8.69 2.03 10.93
C GLN A 108 7.59 3.01 11.34
N GLN A 109 6.54 2.48 11.98
CA GLN A 109 5.46 3.30 12.53
C GLN A 109 5.99 4.35 13.50
N ALA A 110 6.93 3.96 14.36
CA ALA A 110 7.54 4.84 15.36
C ALA A 110 8.19 6.10 14.76
N PHE A 111 8.77 5.99 13.55
CA PHE A 111 9.30 7.15 12.84
C PHE A 111 8.18 8.13 12.44
N PHE A 112 7.11 7.63 11.85
CA PHE A 112 5.98 8.48 11.43
C PHE A 112 5.22 9.08 12.63
N ASP A 113 5.12 8.36 13.74
CA ASP A 113 4.57 8.88 15.00
C ASP A 113 5.44 10.01 15.55
N TYR A 114 6.76 9.86 15.50
CA TYR A 114 7.71 10.91 15.87
C TYR A 114 7.59 12.15 14.95
N VAL A 115 7.52 11.95 13.63
CA VAL A 115 7.29 13.03 12.67
C VAL A 115 5.99 13.78 12.96
N MET A 116 4.92 13.03 13.27
CA MET A 116 3.62 13.61 13.62
C MET A 116 3.63 14.39 14.93
N SER A 117 4.42 13.99 15.91
CA SER A 117 4.51 14.70 17.21
C SER A 117 5.02 16.12 17.08
N GLY A 118 5.85 16.43 16.10
CA GLY A 118 6.36 17.77 15.81
C GLY A 118 5.71 18.46 14.61
N ALA A 119 4.68 17.80 14.01
CA ALA A 119 4.05 18.36 12.82
C ALA A 119 3.24 19.62 13.12
N LYS A 120 3.29 20.60 12.20
CA LYS A 120 2.58 21.86 12.28
C LYS A 120 1.43 21.90 11.27
N GLY A 121 0.31 22.49 11.65
CA GLY A 121 -0.87 22.68 10.82
C GLY A 121 -1.97 21.62 11.06
N CYS A 122 -3.20 22.08 11.27
CA CYS A 122 -4.33 21.19 11.61
C CYS A 122 -4.88 20.42 10.41
N LYS A 123 -5.10 21.09 9.27
CA LYS A 123 -5.75 20.49 8.09
C LYS A 123 -4.77 19.72 7.18
N MET A 124 -3.53 20.21 7.09
CA MET A 124 -2.45 19.63 6.31
C MET A 124 -1.15 19.62 7.13
N PRO A 125 -1.03 18.71 8.10
CA PRO A 125 0.16 18.68 8.97
C PRO A 125 1.40 18.43 8.12
N ARG A 126 2.46 19.22 8.44
CA ARG A 126 3.80 19.08 7.85
C ARG A 126 4.80 18.79 8.93
N GLY A 127 5.64 17.79 8.70
CA GLY A 127 6.73 17.46 9.61
C GLY A 127 7.77 18.60 9.71
N ASP A 128 8.33 18.78 10.88
CA ASP A 128 9.44 19.70 11.10
C ASP A 128 10.77 19.02 10.72
N LYS A 129 11.43 19.54 9.68
CA LYS A 129 12.68 18.96 9.14
C LYS A 129 13.79 18.84 10.18
N LYS A 130 13.92 19.84 11.08
CA LYS A 130 14.94 19.80 12.13
C LYS A 130 14.66 18.71 13.14
N GLN A 131 13.41 18.62 13.60
CA GLN A 131 12.99 17.58 14.51
C GLN A 131 13.15 16.18 13.88
N ILE A 132 12.81 16.00 12.61
CA ILE A 132 12.97 14.72 11.91
C ILE A 132 14.42 14.24 11.95
N MET A 133 15.38 15.14 11.70
CA MET A 133 16.81 14.80 11.71
C MET A 133 17.35 14.48 13.12
N GLN A 134 16.66 14.86 14.17
CA GLN A 134 16.98 14.54 15.57
C GLN A 134 16.34 13.22 16.03
N TRP A 135 15.65 12.48 15.15
CA TRP A 135 15.07 11.21 15.53
C TRP A 135 16.14 10.23 16.04
N PRO A 136 15.97 9.67 17.27
CA PRO A 136 16.95 8.77 17.84
C PRO A 136 16.96 7.43 17.11
N VAL A 137 18.13 7.04 16.63
CA VAL A 137 18.33 5.80 15.86
C VAL A 137 19.46 4.97 16.45
N ASN A 138 19.33 3.66 16.37
CA ASN A 138 20.39 2.73 16.67
C ASN A 138 20.81 2.02 15.39
N ILE A 139 22.06 2.26 14.96
CA ILE A 139 22.58 1.74 13.68
C ILE A 139 23.64 0.67 13.98
N PRO A 140 23.42 -0.59 13.64
CA PRO A 140 24.42 -1.65 13.78
C PRO A 140 25.52 -1.51 12.73
N ALA A 141 26.59 -2.28 12.88
CA ALA A 141 27.67 -2.34 11.90
C ALA A 141 27.13 -2.69 10.49
N ILE A 142 27.80 -2.17 9.45
CA ILE A 142 27.35 -2.28 8.06
C ILE A 142 27.07 -3.72 7.61
N ASP A 143 27.81 -4.70 8.09
CA ASP A 143 27.61 -6.11 7.76
C ASP A 143 26.30 -6.65 8.34
N VAL A 144 25.88 -6.19 9.52
CA VAL A 144 24.58 -6.52 10.10
C VAL A 144 23.46 -5.85 9.33
N GLN A 145 23.62 -4.56 8.94
CA GLN A 145 22.66 -3.86 8.09
C GLN A 145 22.40 -4.64 6.80
N LYS A 146 23.46 -5.07 6.10
CA LYS A 146 23.35 -5.85 4.86
C LYS A 146 22.61 -7.17 5.05
N LYS A 147 22.85 -7.88 6.17
CA LYS A 147 22.11 -9.12 6.49
C LYS A 147 20.62 -8.85 6.71
N VAL A 148 20.28 -7.80 7.44
CA VAL A 148 18.88 -7.39 7.63
C VAL A 148 18.22 -7.02 6.30
N VAL A 149 18.91 -6.22 5.46
CA VAL A 149 18.44 -5.85 4.13
C VAL A 149 18.22 -7.07 3.25
N ALA A 150 19.12 -8.06 3.26
CA ALA A 150 18.96 -9.27 2.46
C ALA A 150 17.66 -10.02 2.80
N ILE A 151 17.32 -10.12 4.08
CA ILE A 151 16.09 -10.77 4.53
C ILE A 151 14.85 -9.93 4.12
N LEU A 152 14.81 -8.65 4.50
CA LEU A 152 13.64 -7.80 4.26
C LEU A 152 13.39 -7.57 2.76
N SER A 153 14.46 -7.36 1.97
CA SER A 153 14.31 -7.19 0.53
C SER A 153 13.85 -8.46 -0.19
N SER A 154 14.17 -9.65 0.34
CA SER A 154 13.63 -10.89 -0.20
C SER A 154 12.12 -10.99 -0.05
N LEU A 155 11.58 -10.53 1.08
CA LEU A 155 10.14 -10.47 1.35
C LEU A 155 9.46 -9.42 0.44
N ASP A 156 10.03 -8.22 0.34
CA ASP A 156 9.49 -7.17 -0.54
C ASP A 156 9.49 -7.61 -2.01
N ASN A 157 10.56 -8.28 -2.45
CA ASN A 157 10.63 -8.83 -3.80
C ASN A 157 9.52 -9.87 -4.05
N LYS A 158 9.25 -10.73 -3.07
CA LYS A 158 8.16 -11.72 -3.16
C LYS A 158 6.79 -11.04 -3.24
N ILE A 159 6.54 -10.03 -2.40
CA ILE A 159 5.30 -9.24 -2.43
C ILE A 159 5.14 -8.56 -3.80
N ARG A 160 6.19 -7.93 -4.31
CA ARG A 160 6.18 -7.27 -5.62
C ARG A 160 5.93 -8.25 -6.76
N LEU A 161 6.56 -9.41 -6.71
CA LEU A 161 6.35 -10.46 -7.71
C LEU A 161 4.91 -10.97 -7.70
N ASN A 162 4.36 -11.24 -6.52
CA ASN A 162 2.98 -11.69 -6.39
C ASN A 162 1.98 -10.65 -6.92
N ARG A 163 2.20 -9.35 -6.66
CA ARG A 163 1.37 -8.29 -7.23
C ARG A 163 1.42 -8.32 -8.76
N ARG A 164 2.61 -8.38 -9.35
CA ARG A 164 2.75 -8.46 -10.83
C ARG A 164 2.09 -9.72 -11.42
N ILE A 165 2.15 -10.85 -10.72
CA ILE A 165 1.46 -12.07 -11.14
C ILE A 165 -0.06 -11.85 -11.11
N ASN A 166 -0.59 -11.26 -10.06
CA ASN A 166 -2.02 -10.96 -9.95
C ASN A 166 -2.50 -10.00 -11.05
N ASP A 167 -1.76 -8.91 -11.29
CA ASP A 167 -2.07 -7.94 -12.35
C ASP A 167 -2.09 -8.64 -13.73
N ASN A 168 -1.10 -9.48 -14.00
CA ASN A 168 -1.00 -10.24 -15.25
C ASN A 168 -2.14 -11.25 -15.41
N LEU A 169 -2.50 -11.96 -14.33
CA LEU A 169 -3.63 -12.90 -14.34
C LEU A 169 -4.96 -12.18 -14.59
N GLU A 170 -5.13 -11.00 -14.01
CA GLU A 170 -6.31 -10.16 -14.25
C GLU A 170 -6.38 -9.70 -15.72
N GLU A 171 -5.26 -9.26 -16.29
CA GLU A 171 -5.18 -8.89 -17.72
C GLU A 171 -5.49 -10.06 -18.63
N GLN A 172 -4.95 -11.26 -18.33
CA GLN A 172 -5.24 -12.47 -19.08
C GLN A 172 -6.72 -12.85 -18.98
N ALA A 173 -7.32 -12.79 -17.80
CA ALA A 173 -8.74 -13.05 -17.60
C ALA A 173 -9.61 -12.08 -18.41
N LYS A 174 -9.27 -10.78 -18.41
CA LYS A 174 -9.97 -9.77 -19.23
C LYS A 174 -9.83 -10.04 -20.73
N ALA A 175 -8.63 -10.44 -21.17
CA ALA A 175 -8.40 -10.77 -22.59
C ALA A 175 -9.20 -11.99 -23.03
N LEU A 176 -9.24 -13.04 -22.21
CA LEU A 176 -10.06 -14.23 -22.47
C LEU A 176 -11.55 -13.91 -22.50
N PHE A 177 -12.03 -13.14 -21.52
CA PHE A 177 -13.42 -12.71 -21.50
C PHE A 177 -13.77 -11.91 -22.76
N LYS A 178 -12.92 -10.98 -23.14
CA LYS A 178 -13.11 -10.20 -24.36
C LYS A 178 -13.16 -11.09 -25.60
N SER A 179 -12.24 -12.03 -25.74
CA SER A 179 -12.20 -12.97 -26.87
C SER A 179 -13.43 -13.85 -26.94
N TRP A 180 -13.92 -14.35 -25.79
CA TRP A 180 -15.04 -15.32 -25.77
C TRP A 180 -16.41 -14.67 -25.81
N PHE A 181 -16.57 -13.46 -25.25
CA PHE A 181 -17.88 -12.84 -25.05
C PHE A 181 -18.07 -11.51 -25.78
N VAL A 182 -17.00 -10.85 -26.20
CA VAL A 182 -17.10 -9.54 -26.86
C VAL A 182 -16.76 -9.63 -28.34
N ASP A 183 -15.62 -10.25 -28.68
CA ASP A 183 -15.10 -10.33 -30.05
C ASP A 183 -15.59 -11.60 -30.79
N PHE A 184 -16.35 -12.46 -30.11
CA PHE A 184 -16.89 -13.69 -30.68
C PHE A 184 -18.02 -13.40 -31.68
N ASP A 185 -18.13 -14.22 -32.75
CA ASP A 185 -19.22 -14.13 -33.70
C ASP A 185 -20.55 -14.52 -33.03
N ARG A 186 -21.49 -13.56 -32.96
CA ARG A 186 -22.74 -13.67 -32.21
C ARG A 186 -23.87 -14.32 -33.04
N ASN A 187 -23.60 -14.81 -34.23
CA ASN A 187 -24.63 -15.34 -35.13
C ASN A 187 -25.39 -16.52 -34.54
N GLU A 188 -24.82 -17.21 -33.54
CA GLU A 188 -25.45 -18.36 -32.88
C GLU A 188 -26.05 -18.01 -31.50
N TRP A 189 -26.01 -16.73 -31.09
CA TRP A 189 -26.51 -16.32 -29.78
C TRP A 189 -28.02 -16.16 -29.78
N VAL A 190 -28.67 -16.78 -28.79
CA VAL A 190 -30.10 -16.64 -28.57
C VAL A 190 -30.33 -15.51 -27.56
N HIS A 191 -31.25 -14.60 -27.91
CA HIS A 191 -31.70 -13.59 -26.97
C HIS A 191 -32.61 -14.21 -25.92
N CYS A 192 -32.28 -14.01 -24.65
CA CYS A 192 -33.09 -14.44 -23.52
C CYS A 192 -33.04 -13.38 -22.41
N GLU A 193 -33.99 -13.43 -21.49
CA GLU A 193 -33.97 -12.63 -20.29
C GLU A 193 -33.09 -13.30 -19.22
N LEU A 194 -32.53 -12.50 -18.29
CA LEU A 194 -31.69 -13.05 -17.23
C LEU A 194 -32.45 -14.07 -16.35
N GLY A 195 -33.78 -13.85 -16.19
CA GLY A 195 -34.65 -14.78 -15.47
C GLY A 195 -34.86 -16.14 -16.14
N ASP A 196 -34.56 -16.26 -17.45
CA ASP A 196 -34.68 -17.53 -18.17
C ASP A 196 -33.51 -18.48 -17.87
N ILE A 197 -32.36 -17.93 -17.45
CA ILE A 197 -31.12 -18.66 -17.25
C ILE A 197 -30.62 -18.63 -15.79
N THR A 198 -31.20 -17.81 -14.94
CA THR A 198 -30.79 -17.68 -13.53
C THR A 198 -31.99 -17.51 -12.60
N LEU A 199 -31.86 -18.00 -11.39
CA LEU A 199 -32.78 -17.67 -10.30
C LEU A 199 -32.22 -16.47 -9.51
N ILE A 200 -32.93 -15.33 -9.57
CA ILE A 200 -32.52 -14.12 -8.88
C ILE A 200 -33.37 -13.97 -7.60
N THR A 201 -32.70 -13.88 -6.46
CA THR A 201 -33.33 -13.65 -5.17
C THR A 201 -32.62 -12.53 -4.43
N ALA A 202 -33.38 -11.75 -3.68
CA ALA A 202 -32.78 -10.79 -2.75
C ALA A 202 -32.20 -11.54 -1.55
N GLY A 203 -31.12 -11.02 -1.01
CA GLY A 203 -30.59 -11.44 0.29
C GLY A 203 -31.66 -11.31 1.38
N GLY A 204 -31.36 -11.67 2.60
CA GLY A 204 -32.28 -11.51 3.72
C GLY A 204 -31.66 -10.66 4.83
N ASP A 205 -32.43 -10.47 5.87
CA ASP A 205 -31.93 -9.90 7.10
C ASP A 205 -30.87 -10.82 7.74
N ARG A 206 -30.05 -10.23 8.59
CA ARG A 206 -29.05 -10.97 9.34
C ARG A 206 -29.72 -12.08 10.17
N PRO A 207 -29.20 -13.32 10.11
CA PRO A 207 -29.71 -14.41 10.95
C PRO A 207 -29.68 -14.04 12.44
N SER A 208 -30.68 -14.49 13.20
CA SER A 208 -30.77 -14.25 14.65
C SER A 208 -29.61 -14.93 15.40
N LYS A 209 -29.20 -16.13 14.96
CA LYS A 209 -28.03 -16.84 15.49
C LYS A 209 -26.84 -16.59 14.55
N TYR A 210 -25.86 -15.80 15.03
CA TYR A 210 -24.63 -15.54 14.29
C TYR A 210 -23.44 -15.30 15.21
N THR A 211 -22.22 -15.47 14.69
CA THR A 211 -20.96 -15.21 15.38
C THR A 211 -19.99 -14.52 14.44
N ASN A 212 -19.09 -13.67 14.97
CA ASN A 212 -18.06 -13.00 14.16
C ASN A 212 -16.92 -13.93 13.73
N LYS A 213 -16.77 -15.09 14.43
CA LYS A 213 -15.73 -16.07 14.14
C LYS A 213 -16.39 -17.42 13.85
N LYS A 214 -15.78 -18.20 12.95
CA LYS A 214 -16.23 -19.56 12.66
C LYS A 214 -16.13 -20.44 13.91
N THR A 215 -17.22 -21.13 14.23
CA THR A 215 -17.32 -22.10 15.34
C THR A 215 -17.87 -23.42 14.81
N ILE A 216 -17.89 -24.47 15.67
CA ILE A 216 -18.47 -25.77 15.32
C ILE A 216 -19.96 -25.62 15.01
N GLU A 217 -20.68 -24.80 15.76
CA GLU A 217 -22.12 -24.60 15.56
C GLU A 217 -22.43 -23.59 14.44
N CYS A 218 -21.67 -22.48 14.37
CA CYS A 218 -21.85 -21.45 13.35
C CYS A 218 -20.67 -21.50 12.39
N HIS A 219 -20.82 -22.26 11.32
CA HIS A 219 -19.77 -22.49 10.33
C HIS A 219 -20.13 -22.03 8.91
N VAL A 220 -21.37 -21.69 8.66
CA VAL A 220 -21.88 -21.19 7.39
C VAL A 220 -21.60 -19.71 7.27
N PRO A 221 -20.86 -19.23 6.24
CA PRO A 221 -20.53 -17.82 6.12
C PRO A 221 -21.75 -16.96 5.79
N ILE A 222 -21.78 -15.75 6.35
CA ILE A 222 -22.75 -14.70 6.03
C ILE A 222 -22.02 -13.62 5.25
N TYR A 223 -22.52 -13.27 4.08
CA TYR A 223 -21.96 -12.21 3.25
C TYR A 223 -22.85 -10.97 3.25
N SER A 224 -22.22 -9.82 3.28
CA SER A 224 -22.87 -8.50 3.21
C SER A 224 -22.46 -7.74 1.95
N ASN A 225 -22.98 -6.53 1.78
CA ASN A 225 -22.69 -5.68 0.61
C ASN A 225 -21.29 -5.02 0.64
N GLY A 226 -20.41 -5.35 1.60
CA GLY A 226 -19.06 -4.82 1.69
C GLY A 226 -18.08 -5.52 0.75
N ILE A 227 -16.97 -4.85 0.41
CA ILE A 227 -15.85 -5.44 -0.35
C ILE A 227 -14.74 -5.96 0.58
N ASP A 228 -14.65 -5.42 1.79
CA ASP A 228 -13.65 -5.84 2.77
C ASP A 228 -13.86 -7.32 3.10
N ASN A 229 -12.76 -8.08 3.06
CA ASN A 229 -12.78 -9.52 3.27
C ASN A 229 -13.86 -10.23 2.40
N GLU A 230 -13.99 -9.79 1.14
CA GLU A 230 -14.99 -10.27 0.17
C GLU A 230 -16.44 -10.15 0.68
N GLY A 231 -16.72 -9.22 1.57
CA GLY A 231 -18.04 -9.03 2.17
C GLY A 231 -18.39 -10.02 3.29
N LEU A 232 -17.44 -10.84 3.75
CA LEU A 232 -17.67 -11.75 4.87
C LEU A 232 -18.00 -10.97 6.14
N TYR A 233 -19.22 -11.13 6.64
CA TYR A 233 -19.73 -10.45 7.82
C TYR A 233 -19.62 -11.30 9.10
N GLY A 234 -19.76 -12.62 8.98
CA GLY A 234 -19.73 -13.54 10.10
C GLY A 234 -20.20 -14.94 9.70
N TYR A 235 -20.62 -15.72 10.67
CA TYR A 235 -21.02 -17.11 10.47
C TYR A 235 -22.34 -17.41 11.19
N THR A 236 -23.14 -18.29 10.59
CA THR A 236 -24.41 -18.81 11.14
C THR A 236 -24.43 -20.33 11.13
N ASN A 237 -25.47 -20.92 11.68
CA ASN A 237 -25.66 -22.36 11.75
C ASN A 237 -26.53 -22.92 10.62
N VAL A 238 -27.21 -22.07 9.84
CA VAL A 238 -28.12 -22.48 8.78
C VAL A 238 -27.82 -21.73 7.49
N ALA A 239 -27.61 -22.46 6.40
CA ALA A 239 -27.48 -21.89 5.07
C ALA A 239 -28.84 -21.49 4.51
N LYS A 240 -28.95 -20.35 3.88
CA LYS A 240 -30.12 -19.93 3.09
C LYS A 240 -29.99 -20.37 1.63
N ILE A 241 -28.76 -20.41 1.13
CA ILE A 241 -28.41 -20.81 -0.22
C ILE A 241 -27.47 -22.02 -0.09
N HIS A 242 -27.77 -23.11 -0.77
CA HIS A 242 -27.06 -24.38 -0.67
C HIS A 242 -26.21 -24.69 -1.91
N GLU A 243 -26.37 -23.90 -2.95
CA GLU A 243 -25.72 -24.07 -4.24
C GLU A 243 -24.70 -22.97 -4.49
N GLU A 244 -23.74 -23.26 -5.36
CA GLU A 244 -22.82 -22.24 -5.84
C GLU A 244 -23.60 -21.09 -6.48
N SER A 245 -23.31 -19.87 -6.08
CA SER A 245 -24.10 -18.72 -6.47
C SER A 245 -23.24 -17.49 -6.67
N ILE A 246 -23.72 -16.55 -7.48
CA ILE A 246 -23.10 -15.24 -7.67
C ILE A 246 -23.82 -14.21 -6.79
N THR A 247 -23.09 -13.54 -5.93
CA THR A 247 -23.62 -12.42 -5.16
C THR A 247 -23.26 -11.10 -5.81
N ILE A 248 -24.23 -10.20 -5.94
CA ILE A 248 -24.02 -8.84 -6.44
C ILE A 248 -24.47 -7.85 -5.37
N SER A 249 -23.57 -6.97 -4.96
CA SER A 249 -23.88 -5.94 -3.97
C SER A 249 -24.85 -4.91 -4.53
N ALA A 250 -26.02 -4.81 -3.91
CA ALA A 250 -27.08 -3.86 -4.29
C ALA A 250 -27.05 -2.54 -3.51
N ARG A 251 -26.25 -2.45 -2.43
CA ARG A 251 -26.11 -1.26 -1.56
C ARG A 251 -24.64 -1.09 -1.15
N GLY A 252 -24.27 0.11 -0.78
CA GLY A 252 -22.87 0.42 -0.43
C GLY A 252 -21.97 0.39 -1.66
N THR A 253 -21.22 -0.67 -1.86
CA THR A 253 -20.38 -0.87 -3.05
C THR A 253 -21.21 -1.56 -4.15
N ILE A 254 -22.07 -0.81 -4.82
CA ILE A 254 -22.97 -1.33 -5.85
C ILE A 254 -22.18 -1.96 -6.99
N GLY A 255 -22.62 -3.16 -7.44
CA GLY A 255 -22.03 -3.88 -8.57
C GLY A 255 -20.81 -4.73 -8.21
N TYR A 256 -20.43 -4.84 -6.94
CA TYR A 256 -19.39 -5.80 -6.53
C TYR A 256 -19.92 -7.22 -6.66
N VAL A 257 -19.22 -8.04 -7.46
CA VAL A 257 -19.62 -9.40 -7.83
C VAL A 257 -18.66 -10.41 -7.19
N CYS A 258 -19.21 -11.46 -6.58
CA CYS A 258 -18.44 -12.58 -6.04
C CYS A 258 -19.13 -13.92 -6.31
N LEU A 259 -18.33 -14.92 -6.64
CA LEU A 259 -18.73 -16.32 -6.62
C LEU A 259 -18.71 -16.83 -5.18
N ARG A 260 -19.72 -17.58 -4.78
CA ARG A 260 -19.89 -18.11 -3.42
C ARG A 260 -20.09 -19.61 -3.41
#